data_20bea23303216f0f7a51aaa4910af353
#
_entry.id   20bea23303216f0f7a51aaa4910af353
#
_cell.length_a   1.000
_cell.length_b   1.000
_cell.length_c   1.000
_cell.angle_alpha   90.00
_cell.angle_beta   90.00
_cell.angle_gamma   90.00
#
_symmetry.space_group_name_H-M   'P 1'
#
loop_
_entity.id
_entity.type
_entity.pdbx_description
1 polymer ?
#
loop_
_entity_poly.entity_id
_entity_poly.type
_entity_poly.pdbx_seq_one_letter_code
_entity_poly.pdbx_strand_id
1 'polypeptide(L)'
;MRIVAQRVTRASVTIDGKVKSEIGLGMLILLGIEEADTQEDVEWLCQKLTKLRIFDDGNDSMNLDINQVGGSFLVVSQFTLHALTKKGNRPSFIRAARPEQAIPLYEMFLKRLAEISGREVQSGEFGAMMAVELINDGPVTIIMDSKRRE
;
A
#
# COMPACT_ATOMS: atom_id res chain seq x y z
N MET A 1 -3.03 9.05 -7.09
CA MET A 1 -2.38 7.89 -6.43
C MET A 1 -3.44 7.13 -5.66
N ARG A 2 -3.46 5.82 -5.84
CA ARG A 2 -4.49 4.96 -5.24
C ARG A 2 -3.83 3.86 -4.45
N ILE A 3 -4.36 3.57 -3.28
CA ILE A 3 -3.89 2.47 -2.46
C ILE A 3 -5.04 1.55 -2.06
N VAL A 4 -4.70 0.29 -1.81
CA VAL A 4 -5.52 -0.64 -1.05
C VAL A 4 -4.72 -1.02 0.18
N ALA A 5 -5.25 -0.72 1.36
CA ALA A 5 -4.64 -1.06 2.64
C ALA A 5 -5.41 -2.22 3.25
N GLN A 6 -4.70 -3.29 3.60
CA GLN A 6 -5.28 -4.45 4.27
C GLN A 6 -4.60 -4.65 5.62
N ARG A 7 -5.41 -4.74 6.68
CA ARG A 7 -4.91 -5.10 8.00
C ARG A 7 -4.50 -6.58 7.99
N VAL A 8 -3.28 -6.86 8.45
CA VAL A 8 -2.73 -8.22 8.39
C VAL A 8 -2.17 -8.66 9.75
N THR A 9 -2.21 -9.97 10.00
CA THR A 9 -1.45 -10.59 11.08
C THR A 9 -0.05 -10.97 10.58
N ARG A 10 0.10 -11.22 9.29
CA ARG A 10 1.37 -11.39 8.59
C ARG A 10 1.19 -11.18 7.09
N ALA A 11 2.26 -10.77 6.43
CA ALA A 11 2.32 -10.69 4.97
C ALA A 11 3.76 -10.86 4.50
N SER A 12 3.92 -11.36 3.28
CA SER A 12 5.23 -11.55 2.68
C SER A 12 5.21 -11.37 1.16
N VAL A 13 6.37 -11.04 0.60
CA VAL A 13 6.61 -11.01 -0.84
C VAL A 13 7.69 -12.02 -1.17
N THR A 14 7.41 -12.91 -2.11
CA THR A 14 8.35 -13.90 -2.62
C THR A 14 8.65 -13.59 -4.10
N ILE A 15 9.93 -13.58 -4.46
CA ILE A 15 10.42 -13.35 -5.81
C ILE A 15 11.39 -14.50 -6.16
N ASP A 16 11.14 -15.15 -7.28
CA ASP A 16 11.96 -16.29 -7.74
C ASP A 16 12.15 -17.36 -6.65
N GLY A 17 11.07 -17.66 -5.92
CA GLY A 17 11.07 -18.68 -4.87
C GLY A 17 11.74 -18.28 -3.56
N LYS A 18 12.20 -17.03 -3.44
CA LYS A 18 12.86 -16.51 -2.23
C LYS A 18 12.03 -15.40 -1.59
N VAL A 19 11.89 -15.45 -0.27
CA VAL A 19 11.23 -14.38 0.48
C VAL A 19 12.06 -13.11 0.41
N LYS A 20 11.52 -12.08 -0.24
CA LYS A 20 12.13 -10.74 -0.37
C LYS A 20 11.88 -9.90 0.88
N SER A 21 10.64 -9.92 1.38
CA SER A 21 10.19 -9.10 2.50
C SER A 21 9.11 -9.83 3.28
N GLU A 22 9.04 -9.55 4.56
CA GLU A 22 8.05 -10.15 5.45
C GLU A 22 7.74 -9.22 6.62
N ILE A 23 6.48 -9.14 7.01
CA ILE A 23 6.03 -8.44 8.21
C ILE A 23 5.09 -9.32 9.03
N GLY A 24 5.01 -9.06 10.33
CA GLY A 24 3.97 -9.60 11.20
C GLY A 24 2.74 -8.70 11.19
N LEU A 25 2.24 -8.34 12.37
CA LEU A 25 1.09 -7.44 12.53
C LEU A 25 1.35 -6.10 11.82
N GLY A 26 0.38 -5.65 11.04
CA GLY A 26 0.50 -4.36 10.37
C GLY A 26 -0.44 -4.20 9.20
N MET A 27 0.04 -3.54 8.16
CA MET A 27 -0.70 -3.29 6.93
C MET A 27 0.08 -3.71 5.70
N LEU A 28 -0.59 -4.45 4.82
CA LEU A 28 -0.16 -4.62 3.43
C LEU A 28 -0.77 -3.48 2.62
N ILE A 29 0.07 -2.75 1.89
CA ILE A 29 -0.34 -1.62 1.05
C ILE A 29 -0.04 -1.96 -0.41
N LEU A 30 -1.09 -2.05 -1.22
CA LEU A 30 -0.96 -2.08 -2.67
C LEU A 30 -0.98 -0.64 -3.16
N LEU A 31 0.03 -0.22 -3.93
CA LEU A 31 0.21 1.17 -4.34
C LEU A 31 0.20 1.30 -5.86
N GLY A 32 -0.81 2.00 -6.38
CA GLY A 32 -0.92 2.35 -7.79
C GLY A 32 -0.64 3.82 -8.03
N ILE A 33 0.27 4.10 -8.96
CA ILE A 33 0.67 5.46 -9.33
C ILE A 33 0.19 5.76 -10.73
N GLU A 34 -0.45 6.92 -10.93
CA GLU A 34 -0.90 7.39 -12.23
C GLU A 34 -0.13 8.63 -12.69
N GLU A 35 -0.24 8.97 -13.98
CA GLU A 35 0.51 10.07 -14.58
C GLU A 35 0.33 11.41 -13.88
N ALA A 36 -0.87 11.68 -13.35
CA ALA A 36 -1.19 12.94 -12.69
C ALA A 36 -0.62 13.05 -11.27
N ASP A 37 0.01 12.01 -10.76
CA ASP A 37 0.49 11.98 -9.37
C ASP A 37 1.76 12.78 -9.18
N THR A 38 1.85 13.41 -8.01
CA THR A 38 2.99 14.21 -7.57
C THR A 38 3.37 13.89 -6.14
N GLN A 39 4.37 14.57 -5.62
CA GLN A 39 4.80 14.48 -4.23
C GLN A 39 3.66 14.78 -3.24
N GLU A 40 2.73 15.67 -3.59
CA GLU A 40 1.58 15.98 -2.74
C GLU A 40 0.72 14.74 -2.47
N ASP A 41 0.53 13.90 -3.48
CA ASP A 41 -0.23 12.66 -3.36
C ASP A 41 0.47 11.69 -2.40
N VAL A 42 1.79 11.56 -2.51
CA VAL A 42 2.62 10.76 -1.59
C VAL A 42 2.44 11.24 -0.16
N GLU A 43 2.60 12.53 0.06
CA GLU A 43 2.53 13.13 1.40
C GLU A 43 1.17 12.91 2.06
N TRP A 44 0.09 13.15 1.31
CA TRP A 44 -1.25 12.97 1.83
C TRP A 44 -1.53 11.52 2.24
N LEU A 45 -1.19 10.56 1.37
CA LEU A 45 -1.44 9.15 1.65
C LEU A 45 -0.58 8.63 2.81
N CYS A 46 0.68 9.02 2.88
CA CYS A 46 1.57 8.60 3.98
C CYS A 46 1.07 9.10 5.33
N GLN A 47 0.60 10.36 5.39
CA GLN A 47 0.01 10.90 6.61
C GLN A 47 -1.28 10.17 7.00
N LYS A 48 -2.13 9.89 6.03
CA LYS A 48 -3.39 9.15 6.27
C LYS A 48 -3.11 7.75 6.79
N LEU A 49 -2.22 7.00 6.12
CA LEU A 49 -1.87 5.64 6.52
C LEU A 49 -1.32 5.57 7.94
N THR A 50 -0.46 6.51 8.31
CA THR A 50 0.14 6.55 9.65
C THR A 50 -0.92 6.74 10.75
N LYS A 51 -1.97 7.49 10.47
CA LYS A 51 -3.01 7.84 11.44
C LYS A 51 -4.28 7.02 11.30
N LEU A 52 -4.31 6.07 10.37
CA LEU A 52 -5.49 5.26 10.10
C LEU A 52 -5.79 4.34 11.29
N ARG A 53 -6.96 4.51 11.89
CA ARG A 53 -7.34 3.84 13.14
C ARG A 53 -8.17 2.59 12.85
N ILE A 54 -7.51 1.56 12.33
CA ILE A 54 -8.15 0.30 11.91
C ILE A 54 -7.77 -0.92 12.77
N PHE A 55 -7.02 -0.71 13.83
CA PHE A 55 -6.65 -1.79 14.75
C PHE A 55 -7.58 -1.81 15.96
N ASP A 56 -7.89 -3.02 16.42
CA ASP A 56 -8.78 -3.26 17.55
C ASP A 56 -8.17 -2.71 18.84
N ASP A 57 -9.00 -2.06 19.65
CA ASP A 57 -8.60 -1.50 20.96
C ASP A 57 -8.89 -2.45 22.13
N GLY A 58 -9.30 -3.70 21.86
CA GLY A 58 -9.68 -4.67 22.86
C GLY A 58 -11.14 -4.58 23.32
N ASN A 59 -11.92 -3.62 22.77
CA ASN A 59 -13.34 -3.41 23.09
C ASN A 59 -14.24 -3.57 21.85
N ASP A 60 -13.83 -4.41 20.92
CA ASP A 60 -14.52 -4.66 19.64
C ASP A 60 -14.68 -3.42 18.77
N SER A 61 -13.74 -2.48 18.87
CA SER A 61 -13.73 -1.24 18.09
C SER A 61 -12.41 -1.02 17.37
N MET A 62 -12.48 -0.68 16.08
CA MET A 62 -11.33 -0.19 15.33
C MET A 62 -11.02 1.23 15.79
N ASN A 63 -9.97 1.40 16.58
CA ASN A 63 -9.67 2.67 17.25
C ASN A 63 -8.19 3.00 17.32
N LEU A 64 -7.32 2.01 17.20
CA LEU A 64 -5.88 2.21 17.32
C LEU A 64 -5.23 2.34 15.94
N ASP A 65 -4.22 3.21 15.85
CA ASP A 65 -3.37 3.32 14.67
C ASP A 65 -2.20 2.32 14.72
N ILE A 66 -1.42 2.28 13.66
CA ILE A 66 -0.31 1.32 13.51
C ILE A 66 0.79 1.51 14.56
N ASN A 67 1.01 2.74 15.02
CA ASN A 67 2.02 3.03 16.05
C ASN A 67 1.59 2.47 17.39
N GLN A 68 0.31 2.62 17.74
CA GLN A 68 -0.23 2.15 19.02
C GLN A 68 -0.17 0.63 19.15
N VAL A 69 -0.26 -0.10 18.04
CA VAL A 69 -0.17 -1.57 18.06
C VAL A 69 1.22 -2.11 17.74
N GLY A 70 2.18 -1.24 17.47
CA GLY A 70 3.54 -1.66 17.15
C GLY A 70 3.67 -2.39 15.81
N GLY A 71 2.80 -2.07 14.83
CA GLY A 71 2.76 -2.73 13.54
C GLY A 71 3.81 -2.24 12.55
N SER A 72 3.92 -2.97 11.44
CA SER A 72 4.82 -2.67 10.32
C SER A 72 4.03 -2.50 9.02
N PHE A 73 4.66 -1.88 8.02
CA PHE A 73 4.09 -1.76 6.67
C PHE A 73 4.83 -2.68 5.69
N LEU A 74 4.08 -3.28 4.78
CA LEU A 74 4.62 -3.93 3.58
C LEU A 74 3.97 -3.27 2.37
N VAL A 75 4.77 -2.58 1.56
CA VAL A 75 4.29 -1.82 0.40
C VAL A 75 4.68 -2.53 -0.89
N VAL A 76 3.68 -2.79 -1.73
CA VAL A 76 3.84 -3.47 -3.02
C VAL A 76 3.30 -2.59 -4.13
N SER A 77 4.10 -2.33 -5.16
CA SER A 77 3.65 -1.59 -6.35
C SER A 77 2.58 -2.39 -7.10
N GLN A 78 1.48 -1.74 -7.47
CA GLN A 78 0.33 -2.37 -8.11
C GLN A 78 -0.31 -1.41 -9.12
N PHE A 79 0.30 -1.28 -10.32
CA PHE A 79 -0.21 -0.37 -11.35
C PHE A 79 -1.63 -0.73 -11.81
N THR A 80 -2.02 -2.00 -11.68
CA THR A 80 -3.34 -2.48 -12.09
C THR A 80 -4.50 -1.88 -11.29
N LEU A 81 -4.22 -1.17 -10.18
CA LEU A 81 -5.24 -0.39 -9.47
C LEU A 81 -5.82 0.74 -10.34
N HIS A 82 -5.11 1.15 -11.39
CA HIS A 82 -5.57 2.13 -12.37
C HIS A 82 -6.13 1.50 -13.65
N ALA A 83 -6.69 0.30 -13.53
CA ALA A 83 -7.33 -0.39 -14.64
C ALA A 83 -8.61 0.34 -15.09
N LEU A 84 -8.76 0.47 -16.41
CA LEU A 84 -10.00 0.91 -17.05
C LEU A 84 -10.70 -0.32 -17.61
N THR A 85 -11.91 -0.59 -17.13
CA THR A 85 -12.65 -1.83 -17.45
C THR A 85 -14.02 -1.56 -18.10
N LYS A 86 -14.31 -0.30 -18.44
CA LYS A 86 -15.62 0.09 -18.98
C LYS A 86 -15.91 -0.52 -20.34
N LYS A 87 -14.87 -0.69 -21.18
CA LYS A 87 -15.03 -1.22 -22.55
C LYS A 87 -14.34 -2.55 -22.68
N GLY A 88 -15.12 -3.59 -23.00
CA GLY A 88 -14.61 -4.94 -23.21
C GLY A 88 -14.09 -5.59 -21.91
N ASN A 89 -13.49 -6.77 -22.08
CA ASN A 89 -13.05 -7.59 -20.94
C ASN A 89 -11.54 -7.56 -20.72
N ARG A 90 -10.78 -6.90 -21.62
CA ARG A 90 -9.35 -6.69 -21.45
C ARG A 90 -9.12 -5.33 -20.78
N PRO A 91 -8.57 -5.29 -19.54
CA PRO A 91 -8.33 -4.03 -18.87
C PRO A 91 -7.31 -3.17 -19.64
N SER A 92 -7.53 -1.85 -19.64
CA SER A 92 -6.55 -0.89 -20.12
C SER A 92 -5.85 -0.23 -18.93
N PHE A 93 -4.53 -0.08 -19.03
CA PHE A 93 -3.71 0.54 -17.99
C PHE A 93 -3.09 1.86 -18.45
N ILE A 94 -3.73 2.52 -19.42
CA ILE A 94 -3.21 3.75 -20.04
C ILE A 94 -3.00 4.88 -19.03
N ARG A 95 -3.73 4.88 -17.92
CA ARG A 95 -3.60 5.92 -16.87
C ARG A 95 -2.45 5.66 -15.90
N ALA A 96 -1.94 4.43 -15.85
CA ALA A 96 -0.82 4.10 -14.97
C ALA A 96 0.43 4.87 -15.39
N ALA A 97 1.16 5.41 -14.41
CA ALA A 97 2.43 6.08 -14.67
C ALA A 97 3.46 5.10 -15.22
N ARG A 98 4.30 5.59 -16.16
CA ARG A 98 5.42 4.80 -16.66
C ARG A 98 6.51 4.67 -15.60
N PRO A 99 7.38 3.64 -15.70
CA PRO A 99 8.44 3.41 -14.72
C PRO A 99 9.31 4.64 -14.42
N GLU A 100 9.62 5.47 -15.42
CA GLU A 100 10.46 6.67 -15.27
C GLU A 100 9.85 7.67 -14.28
N GLN A 101 8.53 7.72 -14.19
CA GLN A 101 7.80 8.56 -13.24
C GLN A 101 7.43 7.78 -11.97
N ALA A 102 7.00 6.55 -12.13
CA ALA A 102 6.45 5.75 -11.03
C ALA A 102 7.54 5.35 -10.01
N ILE A 103 8.73 4.95 -10.47
CA ILE A 103 9.80 4.50 -9.58
C ILE A 103 10.22 5.58 -8.58
N PRO A 104 10.52 6.83 -9.00
CA PRO A 104 10.86 7.89 -8.05
C PRO A 104 9.77 8.17 -7.02
N LEU A 105 8.50 8.17 -7.43
CA LEU A 105 7.37 8.38 -6.52
C LEU A 105 7.17 7.19 -5.57
N TYR A 106 7.36 5.98 -6.06
CA TYR A 106 7.33 4.77 -5.24
C TYR A 106 8.40 4.80 -4.14
N GLU A 107 9.64 5.11 -4.51
CA GLU A 107 10.75 5.21 -3.57
C GLU A 107 10.52 6.33 -2.56
N MET A 108 9.99 7.46 -3.00
CA MET A 108 9.61 8.58 -2.13
C MET A 108 8.53 8.15 -1.15
N PHE A 109 7.52 7.39 -1.60
CA PHE A 109 6.46 6.87 -0.75
C PHE A 109 7.03 6.00 0.38
N LEU A 110 7.92 5.06 0.07
CA LEU A 110 8.56 4.20 1.08
C LEU A 110 9.31 5.03 2.11
N LYS A 111 10.12 5.97 1.65
CA LYS A 111 10.92 6.84 2.52
C LYS A 111 10.05 7.71 3.42
N ARG A 112 9.06 8.40 2.83
CA ARG A 112 8.17 9.29 3.59
C ARG A 112 7.30 8.52 4.58
N LEU A 113 6.81 7.35 4.21
CA LEU A 113 6.02 6.53 5.12
C LEU A 113 6.84 6.13 6.35
N ALA A 114 8.09 5.72 6.15
CA ALA A 114 9.00 5.39 7.26
C ALA A 114 9.30 6.62 8.14
N GLU A 115 9.57 7.77 7.53
CA GLU A 115 9.86 9.01 8.27
C GLU A 115 8.66 9.49 9.10
N ILE A 116 7.47 9.55 8.49
CA ILE A 116 6.28 10.07 9.15
C ILE A 116 5.79 9.13 10.24
N SER A 117 5.79 7.82 9.98
CA SER A 117 5.26 6.83 10.92
C SER A 117 6.27 6.44 12.00
N GLY A 118 7.56 6.49 11.70
CA GLY A 118 8.59 5.91 12.57
C GLY A 118 8.50 4.39 12.66
N ARG A 119 7.72 3.76 11.77
CA ARG A 119 7.55 2.30 11.75
C ARG A 119 8.41 1.67 10.66
N GLU A 120 8.66 0.37 10.79
CA GLU A 120 9.33 -0.42 9.76
C GLU A 120 8.48 -0.43 8.50
N VAL A 121 9.10 -0.12 7.35
CA VAL A 121 8.48 -0.19 6.03
C VAL A 121 9.29 -1.17 5.17
N GLN A 122 8.72 -2.33 4.93
CA GLN A 122 9.23 -3.32 3.99
C GLN A 122 8.59 -3.12 2.63
N SER A 123 9.20 -3.62 1.57
CA SER A 123 8.68 -3.47 0.22
C SER A 123 8.94 -4.70 -0.64
N GLY A 124 8.16 -4.83 -1.72
CA GLY A 124 8.50 -5.71 -2.83
C GLY A 124 9.58 -5.08 -3.70
N GLU A 125 9.62 -5.48 -4.96
CA GLU A 125 10.53 -4.93 -5.96
C GLU A 125 9.69 -4.41 -7.14
N PHE A 126 9.87 -3.14 -7.48
CA PHE A 126 9.11 -2.52 -8.57
C PHE A 126 9.36 -3.26 -9.90
N GLY A 127 8.27 -3.65 -10.57
CA GLY A 127 8.33 -4.34 -11.86
C GLY A 127 8.63 -5.83 -11.82
N ALA A 128 8.92 -6.40 -10.65
CA ALA A 128 9.16 -7.83 -10.52
C ALA A 128 7.86 -8.64 -10.48
N MET A 129 7.93 -9.90 -10.86
CA MET A 129 6.86 -10.86 -10.60
C MET A 129 6.93 -11.25 -9.13
N MET A 130 5.87 -10.96 -8.39
CA MET A 130 5.82 -11.16 -6.95
C MET A 130 4.67 -12.09 -6.56
N ALA A 131 4.96 -13.06 -5.70
CA ALA A 131 3.93 -13.81 -4.98
C ALA A 131 3.72 -13.11 -3.64
N VAL A 132 2.54 -12.52 -3.46
CA VAL A 132 2.18 -11.79 -2.24
C VAL A 132 1.26 -12.67 -1.40
N GLU A 133 1.74 -13.05 -0.23
CA GLU A 133 0.98 -13.85 0.73
C GLU A 133 0.59 -12.98 1.90
N LEU A 134 -0.63 -13.10 2.39
CA LEU A 134 -1.11 -12.34 3.53
C LEU A 134 -2.24 -13.07 4.26
N ILE A 135 -2.40 -12.76 5.53
CA ILE A 135 -3.61 -13.07 6.27
C ILE A 135 -4.32 -11.75 6.53
N ASN A 136 -5.43 -11.52 5.83
CA ASN A 136 -6.24 -10.34 6.03
C ASN A 136 -7.07 -10.51 7.30
N ASP A 137 -6.70 -9.77 8.33
CA ASP A 137 -7.29 -9.86 9.65
C ASP A 137 -8.58 -9.06 9.75
N GLY A 138 -9.67 -9.77 9.99
CA GLY A 138 -10.98 -9.15 10.16
C GLY A 138 -12.09 -9.67 9.26
N PRO A 139 -12.09 -9.62 7.92
CA PRO A 139 -11.16 -8.89 7.06
C PRO A 139 -11.36 -7.37 7.15
N VAL A 140 -10.28 -6.61 6.98
CA VAL A 140 -10.32 -5.15 6.89
C VAL A 140 -9.52 -4.72 5.67
N THR A 141 -10.20 -4.10 4.72
CA THR A 141 -9.63 -3.63 3.44
C THR A 141 -10.17 -2.24 3.17
N ILE A 142 -9.28 -1.26 3.03
CA ILE A 142 -9.61 0.16 2.84
C ILE A 142 -8.99 0.63 1.52
N ILE A 143 -9.80 1.30 0.71
CA ILE A 143 -9.33 1.92 -0.54
C ILE A 143 -9.23 3.43 -0.31
N MET A 144 -8.10 4.02 -0.65
CA MET A 144 -7.93 5.48 -0.64
C MET A 144 -7.36 5.96 -1.97
N ASP A 145 -7.87 7.09 -2.44
CA ASP A 145 -7.41 7.73 -3.67
C ASP A 145 -7.13 9.20 -3.39
N SER A 146 -5.90 9.65 -3.62
CA SER A 146 -5.48 11.03 -3.35
C SER A 146 -6.20 12.07 -4.21
N LYS A 147 -6.72 11.66 -5.39
CA LYS A 147 -7.50 12.51 -6.29
C LYS A 147 -9.00 12.51 -5.98
N ARG A 148 -9.46 11.54 -5.20
CA ARG A 148 -10.87 11.40 -4.77
C ARG A 148 -10.88 11.10 -3.28
N ARG A 149 -10.62 12.14 -2.51
CA ARG A 149 -10.57 12.07 -1.04
C ARG A 149 -12.00 12.03 -0.48
N GLU A 150 -12.47 10.84 -0.12
CA GLU A 150 -13.83 10.61 0.41
C GLU A 150 -13.81 9.77 1.68
#